data_cdc7d68f34884908ba57e229bd9a7e21
#
_entry.id   cdc7d68f34884908ba57e229bd9a7e21
#
_cell.length_a   1.000
_cell.length_b   1.000
_cell.length_c   1.000
_cell.angle_alpha   90.00
_cell.angle_beta   90.00
_cell.angle_gamma   90.00
#
_symmetry.space_group_name_H-M   'P 1'
#
loop_
_entity.id
_entity.type
_entity.pdbx_description
1 polymer ?
#
loop_
_entity_poly.entity_id
_entity_poly.type
_entity_poly.pdbx_seq_one_letter_code
_entity_poly.pdbx_strand_id
1 'polypeptide(L)'
;MLKLIRQSLPKPLKKVLSNIKKRTYDNWKKKLFFKRMQLKHIALLKKLKDKDKIKVVFLVLHKSVWKVDPLFKKMLEDPQFEPLILVCPYTSISLEGTRQDMMDVYKYFNEKGYPVISAYTAKGRRWRELSELGTDIVFFTNPYKLTKSLYYEEAYKNYLCCYVPYYFMATTHTGELSSQLNTLMLNSMWRIYWPHQYVFEQFSRHSVANGKNSKLTGYPATEVFLQSGHLKEQTKKAWKTQKSKKRKIIYAPHHTIENNDSSLSTFLQYGNFIRQLSNEYQDRVQWSFKPHPILKEKLCAHPDWGDKRTNEYYQYWRENPNTQLDLGGYDDLFNESDALIHDCSSFIVEYSFTKKPALYLLNPKNRSESFLNEFGKKIFENYKKAECKKDIVSFVDDIFNEKESQLSNKNSFFESYLDELYIKSTPSQKIIDDIKSEITH
;
A
#
# COMPACT_ATOMS: atom_id res chain seq x y z
N MET A 1 -11.82 -47.56 -20.96
CA MET A 1 -13.02 -46.74 -21.05
C MET A 1 -12.72 -45.23 -20.93
N LEU A 2 -12.10 -44.69 -19.88
CA LEU A 2 -11.79 -43.24 -19.72
C LEU A 2 -10.87 -42.65 -20.81
N LYS A 3 -9.93 -43.42 -21.37
CA LYS A 3 -9.05 -42.96 -22.48
C LYS A 3 -9.82 -42.76 -23.80
N LEU A 4 -10.79 -43.65 -24.11
CA LEU A 4 -11.62 -43.58 -25.29
C LEU A 4 -12.60 -42.41 -25.29
N ILE A 5 -13.25 -42.15 -24.11
CA ILE A 5 -14.14 -41.01 -23.91
C ILE A 5 -13.37 -39.69 -24.08
N ARG A 6 -12.11 -39.65 -23.68
CA ARG A 6 -11.28 -38.45 -23.82
C ARG A 6 -10.87 -38.17 -25.27
N GLN A 7 -10.80 -39.19 -26.13
CA GLN A 7 -10.47 -39.02 -27.55
C GLN A 7 -11.63 -38.46 -28.39
N SER A 8 -12.89 -38.77 -27.99
CA SER A 8 -14.10 -38.33 -28.68
C SER A 8 -14.60 -36.91 -28.32
N LEU A 9 -14.03 -36.30 -27.30
CA LEU A 9 -14.47 -34.96 -26.86
C LEU A 9 -14.01 -33.86 -27.85
N PRO A 10 -14.85 -32.81 -28.08
CA PRO A 10 -14.47 -31.62 -28.85
C PRO A 10 -13.23 -30.92 -28.28
N LYS A 11 -12.39 -30.34 -29.16
CA LYS A 11 -11.16 -29.63 -28.75
C LYS A 11 -11.34 -28.64 -27.57
N PRO A 12 -12.41 -27.77 -27.52
CA PRO A 12 -12.62 -26.85 -26.42
C PRO A 12 -12.87 -27.59 -25.09
N LEU A 13 -13.64 -28.68 -25.08
CA LEU A 13 -13.87 -29.49 -23.89
C LEU A 13 -12.60 -30.21 -23.38
N LYS A 14 -11.75 -30.70 -24.31
CA LYS A 14 -10.43 -31.26 -23.96
C LYS A 14 -9.55 -30.22 -23.27
N LYS A 15 -9.56 -28.97 -23.74
CA LYS A 15 -8.80 -27.85 -23.14
C LYS A 15 -9.31 -27.52 -21.75
N VAL A 16 -10.63 -27.46 -21.55
CA VAL A 16 -11.26 -27.23 -20.24
C VAL A 16 -10.90 -28.33 -19.24
N LEU A 17 -11.04 -29.60 -19.61
CA LEU A 17 -10.68 -30.75 -18.76
C LEU A 17 -9.18 -30.80 -18.43
N SER A 18 -8.33 -30.42 -19.40
CA SER A 18 -6.88 -30.31 -19.17
C SER A 18 -6.57 -29.23 -18.13
N ASN A 19 -7.21 -28.07 -18.26
CA ASN A 19 -7.03 -26.95 -17.34
C ASN A 19 -7.54 -27.30 -15.91
N ILE A 20 -8.69 -27.96 -15.80
CA ILE A 20 -9.22 -28.45 -14.51
C ILE A 20 -8.24 -29.44 -13.86
N LYS A 21 -7.73 -30.43 -14.61
CA LYS A 21 -6.73 -31.38 -14.10
C LYS A 21 -5.45 -30.68 -13.62
N LYS A 22 -4.93 -29.74 -14.42
CA LYS A 22 -3.75 -28.96 -14.06
C LYS A 22 -4.00 -28.16 -12.78
N ARG A 23 -5.14 -27.45 -12.71
CA ARG A 23 -5.52 -26.68 -11.51
C ARG A 23 -5.67 -27.53 -10.26
N THR A 24 -6.28 -28.73 -10.37
CA THR A 24 -6.43 -29.68 -9.26
C THR A 24 -5.08 -30.19 -8.79
N TYR A 25 -4.20 -30.56 -9.70
CA TYR A 25 -2.85 -31.03 -9.40
C TYR A 25 -1.99 -29.95 -8.75
N ASP A 26 -2.04 -28.70 -9.28
CA ASP A 26 -1.31 -27.57 -8.72
C ASP A 26 -1.82 -27.24 -7.31
N ASN A 27 -3.13 -27.27 -7.08
CA ASN A 27 -3.71 -27.07 -5.75
C ASN A 27 -3.32 -28.19 -4.78
N TRP A 28 -3.27 -29.44 -5.23
CA TRP A 28 -2.81 -30.55 -4.40
C TRP A 28 -1.34 -30.37 -3.99
N LYS A 29 -0.46 -30.00 -4.92
CA LYS A 29 0.94 -29.67 -4.61
C LYS A 29 1.05 -28.53 -3.59
N LYS A 30 0.27 -27.45 -3.77
CA LYS A 30 0.25 -26.32 -2.83
C LYS A 30 -0.22 -26.76 -1.44
N LYS A 31 -1.23 -27.64 -1.34
CA LYS A 31 -1.70 -28.20 -0.06
C LYS A 31 -0.61 -29.00 0.66
N LEU A 32 0.12 -29.85 -0.06
CA LEU A 32 1.24 -30.59 0.52
C LEU A 32 2.34 -29.65 0.99
N PHE A 33 2.67 -28.64 0.18
CA PHE A 33 3.65 -27.65 0.52
C PHE A 33 3.22 -26.85 1.78
N PHE A 34 1.98 -26.41 1.86
CA PHE A 34 1.44 -25.74 3.04
C PHE A 34 1.57 -26.59 4.31
N LYS A 35 1.15 -27.86 4.27
CA LYS A 35 1.30 -28.79 5.41
C LYS A 35 2.77 -28.93 5.85
N ARG A 36 3.68 -29.06 4.88
CA ARG A 36 5.13 -29.12 5.17
C ARG A 36 5.62 -27.84 5.85
N MET A 37 5.15 -26.66 5.37
CA MET A 37 5.51 -25.40 5.99
C MET A 37 4.97 -25.26 7.41
N GLN A 38 3.73 -25.71 7.68
CA GLN A 38 3.19 -25.71 9.04
C GLN A 38 4.06 -26.52 10.03
N LEU A 39 4.50 -27.73 9.64
CA LEU A 39 5.41 -28.54 10.47
C LEU A 39 6.74 -27.84 10.70
N LYS A 40 7.27 -27.18 9.67
CA LYS A 40 8.51 -26.39 9.78
C LYS A 40 8.36 -25.20 10.71
N HIS A 41 7.23 -24.49 10.62
CA HIS A 41 6.95 -23.35 11.50
C HIS A 41 6.88 -23.77 12.97
N ILE A 42 6.24 -24.91 13.28
CA ILE A 42 6.22 -25.47 14.64
C ILE A 42 7.65 -25.74 15.14
N ALA A 43 8.51 -26.31 14.30
CA ALA A 43 9.90 -26.57 14.66
C ALA A 43 10.74 -25.30 14.85
N LEU A 44 10.46 -24.24 14.06
CA LEU A 44 11.11 -22.96 14.22
C LEU A 44 10.64 -22.22 15.49
N LEU A 45 9.33 -22.23 15.77
CA LEU A 45 8.76 -21.63 16.99
C LEU A 45 9.36 -22.25 18.26
N LYS A 46 9.55 -23.58 18.29
CA LYS A 46 10.21 -24.24 19.43
C LYS A 46 11.60 -23.68 19.73
N LYS A 47 12.32 -23.21 18.72
CA LYS A 47 13.67 -22.62 18.89
C LYS A 47 13.62 -21.19 19.46
N LEU A 48 12.45 -20.53 19.40
CA LEU A 48 12.28 -19.15 19.87
C LEU A 48 11.84 -19.08 21.33
N LYS A 49 11.30 -20.17 21.90
CA LYS A 49 10.75 -20.18 23.27
C LYS A 49 11.76 -19.74 24.35
N ASP A 50 13.02 -20.07 24.17
CA ASP A 50 14.09 -19.80 25.13
C ASP A 50 14.94 -18.58 24.75
N LYS A 51 14.47 -17.77 23.77
CA LYS A 51 15.22 -16.58 23.35
C LYS A 51 14.77 -15.32 24.10
N ASP A 52 15.70 -14.63 24.70
CA ASP A 52 15.45 -13.33 25.32
C ASP A 52 15.08 -12.25 24.29
N LYS A 53 15.67 -12.32 23.09
CA LYS A 53 15.43 -11.37 21.99
C LYS A 53 15.19 -12.07 20.67
N ILE A 54 14.17 -11.62 19.97
CA ILE A 54 13.74 -12.12 18.66
C ILE A 54 14.25 -11.17 17.57
N LYS A 55 15.11 -11.68 16.69
CA LYS A 55 15.62 -10.94 15.54
C LYS A 55 14.60 -10.89 14.42
N VAL A 56 14.06 -9.72 14.13
CA VAL A 56 13.02 -9.51 13.11
C VAL A 56 13.60 -8.74 11.94
N VAL A 57 13.69 -9.36 10.77
CA VAL A 57 14.26 -8.72 9.56
C VAL A 57 13.14 -8.34 8.59
N PHE A 58 13.04 -7.04 8.29
CA PHE A 58 12.10 -6.50 7.31
C PHE A 58 12.78 -6.39 5.94
N LEU A 59 12.29 -7.12 4.95
CA LEU A 59 12.81 -7.08 3.58
C LEU A 59 12.18 -5.91 2.83
N VAL A 60 12.99 -4.95 2.39
CA VAL A 60 12.49 -3.75 1.71
C VAL A 60 13.16 -3.60 0.35
N LEU A 61 12.34 -3.44 -0.69
CA LEU A 61 12.78 -3.14 -2.06
C LEU A 61 12.72 -1.64 -2.35
N HIS A 62 11.60 -1.00 -1.99
CA HIS A 62 11.34 0.42 -2.23
C HIS A 62 10.74 1.07 -0.99
N LYS A 63 11.04 2.34 -0.75
CA LYS A 63 10.42 3.11 0.35
C LYS A 63 8.90 3.26 0.23
N SER A 64 8.35 3.24 -0.99
CA SER A 64 6.90 3.38 -1.23
C SER A 64 6.07 2.19 -0.73
N VAL A 65 6.67 1.00 -0.60
CA VAL A 65 6.01 -0.20 -0.07
C VAL A 65 6.16 -0.37 1.44
N TRP A 66 6.82 0.57 2.12
CA TRP A 66 7.00 0.57 3.56
C TRP A 66 5.72 1.01 4.27
N LYS A 67 4.85 0.05 4.55
CA LYS A 67 3.53 0.26 5.17
C LYS A 67 3.46 -0.24 6.62
N VAL A 68 4.61 -0.53 7.20
CA VAL A 68 4.76 -1.13 8.53
C VAL A 68 5.54 -0.23 9.50
N ASP A 69 5.64 1.08 9.22
CA ASP A 69 6.39 2.03 10.06
C ASP A 69 5.93 2.03 11.54
N PRO A 70 4.62 2.09 11.85
CA PRO A 70 4.16 2.03 13.24
C PRO A 70 4.51 0.70 13.93
N LEU A 71 4.41 -0.42 13.21
CA LEU A 71 4.80 -1.74 13.72
C LEU A 71 6.30 -1.80 14.02
N PHE A 72 7.12 -1.31 13.09
CA PHE A 72 8.57 -1.30 13.26
C PHE A 72 9.01 -0.46 14.47
N LYS A 73 8.41 0.74 14.65
CA LYS A 73 8.66 1.60 15.82
C LYS A 73 8.29 0.91 17.13
N LYS A 74 7.11 0.31 17.18
CA LYS A 74 6.68 -0.45 18.39
C LYS A 74 7.63 -1.61 18.71
N MET A 75 8.14 -2.31 17.68
CA MET A 75 9.14 -3.37 17.90
C MET A 75 10.50 -2.81 18.36
N LEU A 76 10.89 -1.60 17.97
CA LEU A 76 12.09 -0.93 18.50
C LEU A 76 11.98 -0.59 19.99
N GLU A 77 10.76 -0.25 20.44
CA GLU A 77 10.48 0.09 21.83
C GLU A 77 10.29 -1.15 22.73
N ASP A 78 10.04 -2.30 22.15
CA ASP A 78 9.77 -3.55 22.84
C ASP A 78 11.06 -4.35 23.08
N PRO A 79 11.48 -4.58 24.34
CA PRO A 79 12.75 -5.22 24.66
C PRO A 79 12.89 -6.67 24.13
N GLN A 80 11.79 -7.34 23.82
CA GLN A 80 11.78 -8.70 23.31
C GLN A 80 12.15 -8.77 21.80
N PHE A 81 12.08 -7.64 21.08
CA PHE A 81 12.37 -7.63 19.65
C PHE A 81 13.66 -6.88 19.32
N GLU A 82 14.33 -7.33 18.28
CA GLU A 82 15.45 -6.66 17.64
C GLU A 82 15.15 -6.49 16.14
N PRO A 83 14.36 -5.45 15.77
CA PRO A 83 14.00 -5.23 14.37
C PRO A 83 15.15 -4.64 13.57
N LEU A 84 15.30 -5.10 12.32
CA LEU A 84 16.32 -4.67 11.37
C LEU A 84 15.71 -4.54 9.97
N ILE A 85 16.01 -3.46 9.27
CA ILE A 85 15.66 -3.29 7.86
C ILE A 85 16.80 -3.81 6.99
N LEU A 86 16.48 -4.76 6.10
CA LEU A 86 17.40 -5.26 5.06
C LEU A 86 16.95 -4.69 3.70
N VAL A 87 17.76 -3.79 3.14
CA VAL A 87 17.52 -3.23 1.81
C VAL A 87 17.93 -4.25 0.76
N CYS A 88 16.93 -4.83 0.09
CA CYS A 88 17.10 -5.87 -0.93
C CYS A 88 17.13 -5.28 -2.35
N PRO A 89 17.83 -5.94 -3.31
CA PRO A 89 17.86 -5.47 -4.68
C PRO A 89 16.52 -5.64 -5.39
N TYR A 90 16.07 -4.62 -6.11
CA TYR A 90 14.98 -4.71 -7.06
C TYR A 90 15.54 -5.14 -8.42
N THR A 91 15.24 -6.37 -8.84
CA THR A 91 15.90 -7.02 -9.98
C THR A 91 15.19 -6.84 -11.32
N SER A 92 14.10 -6.08 -11.36
CA SER A 92 13.32 -5.83 -12.59
C SER A 92 13.78 -4.59 -13.38
N ILE A 93 14.86 -3.93 -12.94
CA ILE A 93 15.47 -2.77 -13.60
C ILE A 93 16.95 -3.03 -13.90
N SER A 94 17.63 -2.08 -14.54
CA SER A 94 19.07 -2.18 -14.82
C SER A 94 19.89 -2.34 -13.55
N LEU A 95 21.10 -2.88 -13.66
CA LEU A 95 22.00 -3.04 -12.53
C LEU A 95 22.36 -1.71 -11.87
N GLU A 96 22.56 -0.67 -12.67
CA GLU A 96 22.82 0.68 -12.18
C GLU A 96 21.60 1.24 -11.42
N GLY A 97 20.41 1.12 -12.01
CA GLY A 97 19.15 1.49 -11.34
C GLY A 97 18.94 0.75 -10.03
N THR A 98 19.25 -0.55 -9.97
CA THR A 98 19.17 -1.35 -8.74
C THR A 98 20.09 -0.81 -7.66
N ARG A 99 21.32 -0.44 -8.00
CA ARG A 99 22.28 0.14 -7.04
C ARG A 99 21.82 1.48 -6.50
N GLN A 100 21.36 2.37 -7.40
CA GLN A 100 20.88 3.68 -7.02
C GLN A 100 19.65 3.57 -6.12
N ASP A 101 18.68 2.74 -6.48
CA ASP A 101 17.46 2.50 -5.68
C ASP A 101 17.80 1.97 -4.28
N MET A 102 18.70 0.99 -4.18
CA MET A 102 19.18 0.49 -2.89
C MET A 102 19.85 1.57 -2.04
N MET A 103 20.64 2.46 -2.65
CA MET A 103 21.28 3.57 -1.94
C MET A 103 20.25 4.56 -1.42
N ASP A 104 19.26 4.92 -2.22
CA ASP A 104 18.19 5.85 -1.86
C ASP A 104 17.29 5.31 -0.75
N VAL A 105 16.99 4.01 -0.79
CA VAL A 105 16.23 3.32 0.25
C VAL A 105 17.02 3.24 1.55
N TYR A 106 18.32 2.88 1.48
CA TYR A 106 19.20 2.84 2.64
C TYR A 106 19.31 4.22 3.30
N LYS A 107 19.58 5.27 2.51
CA LYS A 107 19.69 6.64 2.99
C LYS A 107 18.42 7.10 3.69
N TYR A 108 17.27 6.82 3.11
CA TYR A 108 15.96 7.17 3.69
C TYR A 108 15.75 6.60 5.09
N PHE A 109 16.05 5.33 5.32
CA PHE A 109 15.89 4.71 6.64
C PHE A 109 16.99 5.09 7.62
N ASN A 110 18.22 5.28 7.14
CA ASN A 110 19.33 5.75 7.95
C ASN A 110 19.09 7.18 8.47
N GLU A 111 18.52 8.07 7.64
CA GLU A 111 18.14 9.43 8.04
C GLU A 111 17.00 9.46 9.07
N LYS A 112 16.18 8.41 9.13
CA LYS A 112 15.19 8.21 10.18
C LYS A 112 15.79 7.63 11.48
N GLY A 113 17.07 7.30 11.50
CA GLY A 113 17.73 6.66 12.64
C GLY A 113 17.34 5.19 12.84
N TYR A 114 16.81 4.52 11.82
CA TYR A 114 16.40 3.12 11.93
C TYR A 114 17.60 2.18 11.76
N PRO A 115 17.63 1.03 12.49
CA PRO A 115 18.56 -0.05 12.22
C PRO A 115 18.36 -0.56 10.77
N VAL A 116 19.27 -0.20 9.88
CA VAL A 116 19.21 -0.53 8.45
C VAL A 116 20.55 -1.00 7.92
N ILE A 117 20.52 -2.02 7.09
CA ILE A 117 21.72 -2.52 6.38
C ILE A 117 21.37 -2.81 4.91
N SER A 118 22.40 -2.74 4.05
CA SER A 118 22.29 -3.19 2.68
C SER A 118 22.45 -4.71 2.60
N ALA A 119 21.64 -5.35 1.76
CA ALA A 119 21.79 -6.76 1.43
C ALA A 119 23.09 -7.06 0.66
N TYR A 120 23.68 -6.07 0.01
CA TYR A 120 24.97 -6.23 -0.66
C TYR A 120 26.12 -5.78 0.23
N THR A 121 27.14 -6.63 0.37
CA THR A 121 28.36 -6.28 1.11
C THR A 121 29.45 -5.86 0.13
N ALA A 122 29.84 -4.59 0.14
CA ALA A 122 30.92 -4.08 -0.72
C ALA A 122 32.27 -4.75 -0.43
N LYS A 123 32.63 -4.94 0.88
CA LYS A 123 33.87 -5.58 1.32
C LYS A 123 33.97 -7.03 0.85
N GLY A 124 32.86 -7.80 0.87
CA GLY A 124 32.84 -9.20 0.43
C GLY A 124 32.45 -9.40 -1.03
N ARG A 125 32.01 -8.34 -1.73
CA ARG A 125 31.46 -8.38 -3.10
C ARG A 125 30.35 -9.43 -3.28
N ARG A 126 29.54 -9.66 -2.24
CA ARG A 126 28.52 -10.70 -2.20
C ARG A 126 27.21 -10.23 -1.55
N TRP A 127 26.18 -11.00 -1.73
CA TRP A 127 24.90 -10.82 -1.08
C TRP A 127 24.92 -11.49 0.30
N ARG A 128 24.41 -10.80 1.33
CA ARG A 128 24.30 -11.33 2.69
C ARG A 128 23.25 -12.40 2.77
N GLU A 129 23.52 -13.45 3.50
CA GLU A 129 22.51 -14.43 3.86
C GLU A 129 21.72 -13.98 5.10
N LEU A 130 20.43 -14.34 5.18
CA LEU A 130 19.61 -14.05 6.36
C LEU A 130 20.13 -14.75 7.62
N SER A 131 20.78 -15.90 7.45
CA SER A 131 21.44 -16.66 8.53
C SER A 131 22.57 -15.88 9.22
N GLU A 132 23.31 -15.09 8.47
CA GLU A 132 24.40 -14.24 8.99
C GLU A 132 23.89 -13.12 9.91
N LEU A 133 22.61 -12.78 9.81
CA LEU A 133 21.96 -11.76 10.61
C LEU A 133 21.34 -12.31 11.89
N GLY A 134 21.42 -13.62 12.11
CA GLY A 134 20.72 -14.26 13.24
C GLY A 134 19.20 -14.18 13.13
N THR A 135 18.66 -14.16 11.92
CA THR A 135 17.23 -13.92 11.62
C THR A 135 16.33 -15.01 12.19
N ASP A 136 15.32 -14.60 12.94
CA ASP A 136 14.27 -15.48 13.47
C ASP A 136 12.97 -15.33 12.68
N ILE A 137 12.52 -14.09 12.49
CA ILE A 137 11.29 -13.73 11.78
C ILE A 137 11.64 -12.82 10.62
N VAL A 138 10.98 -13.03 9.49
CA VAL A 138 11.13 -12.21 8.29
C VAL A 138 9.80 -11.54 7.95
N PHE A 139 9.77 -10.22 7.82
CA PHE A 139 8.63 -9.48 7.28
C PHE A 139 8.82 -9.16 5.81
N PHE A 140 7.87 -9.61 4.99
CA PHE A 140 7.76 -9.22 3.60
C PHE A 140 6.94 -7.94 3.48
N THR A 141 7.43 -6.98 2.72
CA THR A 141 6.71 -5.74 2.36
C THR A 141 6.15 -5.77 0.94
N ASN A 142 6.35 -6.89 0.21
CA ASN A 142 5.93 -7.08 -1.16
C ASN A 142 5.72 -8.59 -1.44
N PRO A 143 4.60 -9.00 -2.09
CA PRO A 143 4.30 -10.41 -2.31
C PRO A 143 4.88 -10.97 -3.62
N TYR A 144 5.52 -10.13 -4.45
CA TYR A 144 5.98 -10.52 -5.79
C TYR A 144 7.47 -10.88 -5.79
N LYS A 145 7.85 -11.77 -6.70
CA LYS A 145 9.25 -12.12 -6.95
C LYS A 145 9.96 -11.02 -7.73
N LEU A 146 10.31 -9.94 -7.04
CA LEU A 146 11.00 -8.76 -7.58
C LEU A 146 12.44 -8.62 -7.07
N THR A 147 12.92 -9.64 -6.38
CA THR A 147 14.27 -9.67 -5.80
C THR A 147 14.92 -11.03 -6.01
N LYS A 148 16.12 -11.22 -5.49
CA LYS A 148 16.85 -12.49 -5.58
C LYS A 148 16.12 -13.61 -4.81
N SER A 149 16.29 -14.86 -5.27
CA SER A 149 15.74 -16.05 -4.58
C SER A 149 16.12 -16.11 -3.10
N LEU A 150 17.32 -15.65 -2.76
CA LEU A 150 17.84 -15.56 -1.38
C LEU A 150 16.88 -14.78 -0.45
N TYR A 151 16.23 -13.72 -0.96
CA TYR A 151 15.30 -12.86 -0.21
C TYR A 151 13.84 -13.11 -0.58
N TYR A 152 13.53 -14.16 -1.34
CA TYR A 152 12.18 -14.52 -1.69
C TYR A 152 11.92 -16.01 -1.41
N GLU A 153 12.26 -16.94 -2.35
CA GLU A 153 11.95 -18.37 -2.16
C GLU A 153 12.71 -18.98 -0.99
N GLU A 154 13.98 -18.65 -0.80
CA GLU A 154 14.79 -19.19 0.30
C GLU A 154 14.34 -18.61 1.64
N ALA A 155 13.96 -17.32 1.66
CA ALA A 155 13.42 -16.69 2.85
C ALA A 155 12.13 -17.40 3.31
N TYR A 156 11.07 -17.44 2.46
CA TYR A 156 9.80 -18.02 2.92
C TYR A 156 9.83 -19.54 3.14
N LYS A 157 10.82 -20.25 2.62
CA LYS A 157 10.99 -21.68 2.89
C LYS A 157 11.74 -21.97 4.18
N ASN A 158 12.51 -21.05 4.71
CA ASN A 158 13.47 -21.34 5.78
C ASN A 158 13.22 -20.61 7.09
N TYR A 159 12.41 -19.54 7.09
CA TYR A 159 12.16 -18.70 8.26
C TYR A 159 10.67 -18.63 8.61
N LEU A 160 10.36 -18.15 9.81
CA LEU A 160 9.01 -17.71 10.17
C LEU A 160 8.74 -16.40 9.43
N CYS A 161 7.93 -16.48 8.37
CA CYS A 161 7.69 -15.33 7.50
C CYS A 161 6.32 -14.72 7.74
N CYS A 162 6.28 -13.40 7.91
CA CYS A 162 5.10 -12.59 8.03
C CYS A 162 4.91 -11.71 6.78
N TYR A 163 3.66 -11.41 6.44
CA TYR A 163 3.33 -10.48 5.37
C TYR A 163 2.27 -9.49 5.81
N VAL A 164 2.55 -8.21 5.62
CA VAL A 164 1.57 -7.12 5.68
C VAL A 164 1.45 -6.54 4.27
N PRO A 165 0.25 -6.39 3.71
CA PRO A 165 0.07 -5.87 2.36
C PRO A 165 0.71 -4.49 2.18
N TYR A 166 1.27 -4.23 0.98
CA TYR A 166 1.89 -2.94 0.64
C TYR A 166 0.88 -1.84 0.26
N TYR A 167 -0.40 -2.17 0.21
CA TYR A 167 -1.51 -1.26 -0.02
C TYR A 167 -2.77 -1.79 0.67
N PHE A 168 -3.81 -0.97 0.79
CA PHE A 168 -4.99 -1.28 1.59
C PHE A 168 -5.89 -2.40 1.05
N MET A 169 -5.63 -2.91 -0.15
CA MET A 169 -6.41 -4.00 -0.78
C MET A 169 -7.90 -3.69 -1.03
N ALA A 170 -8.24 -2.41 -1.27
CA ALA A 170 -9.63 -1.98 -1.52
C ALA A 170 -10.04 -1.99 -3.00
N THR A 171 -9.11 -2.35 -3.90
CA THR A 171 -9.36 -2.39 -5.34
C THR A 171 -9.55 -3.80 -5.85
N THR A 172 -10.28 -3.93 -6.96
CA THR A 172 -10.34 -5.16 -7.75
C THR A 172 -9.08 -5.27 -8.58
N HIS A 173 -8.57 -6.48 -8.70
CA HIS A 173 -7.45 -6.77 -9.59
C HIS A 173 -7.95 -7.29 -10.94
N THR A 174 -7.24 -6.93 -12.00
CA THR A 174 -7.43 -7.56 -13.32
C THR A 174 -6.98 -9.02 -13.24
N GLY A 175 -7.86 -9.97 -13.49
CA GLY A 175 -7.58 -11.39 -13.47
C GLY A 175 -8.28 -12.18 -12.38
N GLU A 176 -8.05 -13.49 -12.35
CA GLU A 176 -8.67 -14.40 -11.38
C GLU A 176 -8.11 -14.15 -9.96
N LEU A 177 -8.96 -13.75 -9.04
CA LEU A 177 -8.60 -13.50 -7.64
C LEU A 177 -7.90 -14.70 -6.99
N SER A 178 -8.30 -15.92 -7.38
CA SER A 178 -7.65 -17.16 -6.95
C SER A 178 -6.17 -17.25 -7.34
N SER A 179 -5.77 -16.70 -8.48
CA SER A 179 -4.37 -16.71 -8.91
C SER A 179 -3.49 -15.78 -8.08
N GLN A 180 -4.07 -14.72 -7.58
CA GLN A 180 -3.37 -13.72 -6.76
C GLN A 180 -3.28 -14.11 -5.29
N LEU A 181 -4.37 -14.67 -4.73
CA LEU A 181 -4.46 -15.03 -3.32
C LEU A 181 -3.95 -16.46 -3.03
N ASN A 182 -3.86 -17.34 -4.04
CA ASN A 182 -3.40 -18.71 -3.88
C ASN A 182 -1.97 -18.93 -4.40
N THR A 183 -1.05 -17.99 -4.12
CA THR A 183 0.37 -18.14 -4.48
C THR A 183 1.12 -19.06 -3.53
N LEU A 184 2.26 -19.60 -3.96
CA LEU A 184 3.13 -20.39 -3.07
C LEU A 184 3.64 -19.54 -1.92
N MET A 185 4.01 -18.28 -2.19
CA MET A 185 4.50 -17.35 -1.18
C MET A 185 3.46 -17.14 -0.09
N LEU A 186 2.22 -16.73 -0.43
CA LEU A 186 1.17 -16.50 0.57
C LEU A 186 0.79 -17.75 1.35
N ASN A 187 0.74 -18.92 0.69
CA ASN A 187 0.48 -20.18 1.37
C ASN A 187 1.65 -20.66 2.25
N SER A 188 2.86 -20.12 2.07
CA SER A 188 4.02 -20.45 2.90
C SER A 188 4.26 -19.51 4.06
N MET A 189 3.56 -18.40 4.13
CA MET A 189 3.69 -17.48 5.26
C MET A 189 3.30 -18.18 6.57
N TRP A 190 4.05 -17.88 7.62
CA TRP A 190 3.65 -18.23 8.97
C TRP A 190 2.44 -17.41 9.39
N ARG A 191 2.48 -16.07 9.11
CA ARG A 191 1.38 -15.15 9.36
C ARG A 191 1.19 -14.17 8.20
N ILE A 192 -0.08 -13.91 7.88
CA ILE A 192 -0.49 -12.82 7.00
C ILE A 192 -1.46 -11.95 7.80
N TYR A 193 -1.25 -10.64 7.79
CA TYR A 193 -2.07 -9.68 8.53
C TYR A 193 -2.90 -8.85 7.56
N TRP A 194 -4.20 -9.16 7.47
CA TRP A 194 -5.09 -8.54 6.51
C TRP A 194 -5.69 -7.24 7.04
N PRO A 195 -5.84 -6.18 6.19
CA PRO A 195 -6.36 -4.89 6.60
C PRO A 195 -7.84 -4.87 6.89
N HIS A 196 -8.66 -5.72 6.24
CA HIS A 196 -10.11 -5.72 6.37
C HIS A 196 -10.72 -7.10 6.07
N GLN A 197 -11.96 -7.29 6.56
CA GLN A 197 -12.70 -8.56 6.52
C GLN A 197 -12.84 -9.12 5.09
N TYR A 198 -13.14 -8.27 4.11
CA TYR A 198 -13.35 -8.74 2.74
C TYR A 198 -12.13 -9.52 2.20
N VAL A 199 -10.92 -8.96 2.28
CA VAL A 199 -9.72 -9.65 1.76
C VAL A 199 -9.38 -10.88 2.60
N PHE A 200 -9.59 -10.85 3.91
CA PHE A 200 -9.42 -12.01 4.79
C PHE A 200 -10.33 -13.17 4.35
N GLU A 201 -11.60 -12.91 4.07
CA GLU A 201 -12.54 -13.91 3.57
C GLU A 201 -12.18 -14.40 2.17
N GLN A 202 -11.79 -13.50 1.26
CA GLN A 202 -11.37 -13.89 -0.09
C GLN A 202 -10.13 -14.80 -0.05
N PHE A 203 -9.16 -14.49 0.81
CA PHE A 203 -8.01 -15.37 1.03
C PHE A 203 -8.42 -16.72 1.60
N SER A 204 -9.32 -16.73 2.57
CA SER A 204 -9.82 -17.97 3.18
C SER A 204 -10.54 -18.87 2.17
N ARG A 205 -11.31 -18.28 1.25
CA ARG A 205 -12.05 -19.01 0.20
C ARG A 205 -11.14 -19.52 -0.93
N HIS A 206 -10.14 -18.74 -1.31
CA HIS A 206 -9.37 -19.00 -2.54
C HIS A 206 -8.01 -19.65 -2.29
N SER A 207 -7.41 -19.52 -1.09
CA SER A 207 -6.12 -20.14 -0.78
C SER A 207 -6.26 -21.60 -0.33
N VAL A 208 -5.22 -22.41 -0.56
CA VAL A 208 -5.16 -23.77 -0.02
C VAL A 208 -4.93 -23.79 1.50
N ALA A 209 -4.47 -22.69 2.07
CA ALA A 209 -4.34 -22.50 3.51
C ALA A 209 -5.69 -22.31 4.20
N ASN A 210 -6.76 -22.00 3.46
CA ASN A 210 -8.11 -21.71 3.99
C ASN A 210 -8.09 -20.69 5.14
N GLY A 211 -7.25 -19.64 5.03
CA GLY A 211 -7.11 -18.59 6.04
C GLY A 211 -6.35 -18.99 7.33
N LYS A 212 -5.92 -20.24 7.48
CA LYS A 212 -5.31 -20.75 8.75
C LYS A 212 -4.04 -19.99 9.15
N ASN A 213 -3.31 -19.47 8.20
CA ASN A 213 -2.08 -18.69 8.41
C ASN A 213 -2.31 -17.19 8.33
N SER A 214 -3.52 -16.71 8.58
CA SER A 214 -3.81 -15.28 8.49
C SER A 214 -4.66 -14.76 9.66
N LYS A 215 -4.56 -13.47 9.92
CA LYS A 215 -5.29 -12.73 10.95
C LYS A 215 -5.87 -11.45 10.37
N LEU A 216 -6.99 -11.03 10.89
CA LEU A 216 -7.59 -9.74 10.62
C LEU A 216 -7.13 -8.76 11.70
N THR A 217 -6.29 -7.80 11.34
CA THR A 217 -5.68 -6.88 12.31
C THR A 217 -6.01 -5.42 12.08
N GLY A 218 -6.47 -5.05 10.89
CA GLY A 218 -6.41 -3.68 10.41
C GLY A 218 -5.06 -3.41 9.72
N TYR A 219 -4.76 -2.16 9.40
CA TYR A 219 -3.62 -1.77 8.57
C TYR A 219 -2.66 -0.83 9.32
N PRO A 220 -1.44 -1.26 9.65
CA PRO A 220 -0.49 -0.44 10.42
C PRO A 220 -0.26 0.95 9.85
N ALA A 221 -0.13 1.08 8.52
CA ALA A 221 0.14 2.37 7.87
C ALA A 221 -0.90 3.46 8.16
N THR A 222 -2.12 3.10 8.54
CA THR A 222 -3.19 4.08 8.80
C THR A 222 -3.26 4.55 10.26
N GLU A 223 -2.46 3.97 11.15
CA GLU A 223 -2.43 4.36 12.57
C GLU A 223 -2.05 5.83 12.75
N VAL A 224 -1.18 6.34 11.90
CA VAL A 224 -0.73 7.75 11.95
C VAL A 224 -1.87 8.76 11.77
N PHE A 225 -2.97 8.36 11.13
CA PHE A 225 -4.14 9.22 10.92
C PHE A 225 -5.11 9.25 12.11
N LEU A 226 -5.02 8.26 13.01
CA LEU A 226 -5.90 8.13 14.17
C LEU A 226 -5.29 8.68 15.47
N GLN A 227 -3.99 8.92 15.47
CA GLN A 227 -3.27 9.45 16.65
C GLN A 227 -3.39 10.97 16.76
N SER A 228 -4.60 11.52 16.60
CA SER A 228 -4.86 12.94 16.77
C SER A 228 -4.73 13.34 18.24
N GLY A 229 -3.57 13.89 18.64
CA GLY A 229 -3.44 14.62 19.91
C GLY A 229 -2.12 14.50 20.66
N HIS A 230 -1.35 13.43 20.55
CA HIS A 230 -0.20 13.21 21.45
C HIS A 230 1.20 13.12 20.81
N LEU A 231 1.32 13.14 19.49
CA LEU A 231 2.61 13.15 18.81
C LEU A 231 2.83 14.46 18.02
N LYS A 232 2.58 15.62 18.65
CA LYS A 232 2.96 16.92 18.07
C LYS A 232 4.45 17.24 18.25
N GLU A 233 5.25 16.33 18.72
CA GLU A 233 6.68 16.55 18.84
C GLU A 233 7.41 16.11 17.56
N GLN A 234 7.92 17.14 16.84
CA GLN A 234 8.93 17.05 15.77
C GLN A 234 8.51 16.57 14.38
N THR A 235 7.30 16.77 13.91
CA THR A 235 7.03 16.66 12.48
C THR A 235 7.54 17.91 11.76
N LYS A 236 8.42 17.73 10.76
CA LYS A 236 8.70 18.79 9.78
C LYS A 236 7.36 19.25 9.23
N LYS A 237 7.08 20.56 9.30
CA LYS A 237 5.85 21.12 8.71
C LYS A 237 5.71 20.62 7.27
N ALA A 238 4.68 19.85 6.99
CA ALA A 238 4.44 19.31 5.65
C ALA A 238 4.01 20.40 4.66
N TRP A 239 3.55 21.54 5.18
CA TRP A 239 3.06 22.66 4.39
C TRP A 239 3.97 23.89 4.49
N LYS A 240 4.16 24.59 3.35
CA LYS A 240 4.86 25.88 3.33
C LYS A 240 4.21 26.86 4.31
N THR A 241 5.02 27.60 5.06
CA THR A 241 4.52 28.64 5.96
C THR A 241 3.86 29.77 5.17
N GLN A 242 2.68 30.20 5.60
CA GLN A 242 1.92 31.32 5.05
C GLN A 242 1.87 32.48 6.04
N LYS A 243 1.70 33.72 5.53
CA LYS A 243 1.55 34.93 6.37
C LYS A 243 0.22 34.96 7.14
N SER A 244 -0.83 34.36 6.56
CA SER A 244 -2.16 34.21 7.17
C SER A 244 -2.59 32.76 7.20
N LYS A 245 -3.52 32.41 8.09
CA LYS A 245 -4.15 31.09 8.12
C LYS A 245 -5.00 30.90 6.88
N LYS A 246 -4.75 29.85 6.12
CA LYS A 246 -5.50 29.46 4.92
C LYS A 246 -5.99 28.02 5.07
N ARG A 247 -7.06 27.68 4.35
CA ARG A 247 -7.46 26.28 4.18
C ARG A 247 -6.47 25.53 3.31
N LYS A 248 -6.15 24.31 3.67
CA LYS A 248 -5.13 23.49 3.01
C LYS A 248 -5.79 22.39 2.17
N ILE A 249 -5.75 22.53 0.85
CA ILE A 249 -6.36 21.57 -0.07
C ILE A 249 -5.26 20.83 -0.84
N ILE A 250 -5.33 19.50 -0.85
CA ILE A 250 -4.45 18.64 -1.64
C ILE A 250 -5.13 18.34 -2.98
N TYR A 251 -4.40 18.48 -4.09
CA TYR A 251 -4.78 17.95 -5.40
C TYR A 251 -3.88 16.75 -5.75
N ALA A 252 -4.46 15.56 -5.85
CA ALA A 252 -3.72 14.31 -6.01
C ALA A 252 -4.20 13.48 -7.21
N PRO A 253 -3.76 13.81 -8.44
CA PRO A 253 -4.15 13.08 -9.63
C PRO A 253 -3.39 11.75 -9.80
N HIS A 254 -4.09 10.74 -10.30
CA HIS A 254 -3.55 9.45 -10.70
C HIS A 254 -2.71 9.56 -11.99
N HIS A 255 -1.98 8.52 -12.33
CA HIS A 255 -1.09 8.50 -13.50
C HIS A 255 -1.70 7.90 -14.76
N THR A 256 -2.88 7.27 -14.69
CA THR A 256 -3.50 6.60 -15.83
C THR A 256 -4.22 7.60 -16.73
N ILE A 257 -3.42 8.35 -17.51
CA ILE A 257 -3.89 9.39 -18.43
C ILE A 257 -4.18 8.86 -19.84
N GLU A 258 -4.01 7.56 -20.05
CA GLU A 258 -4.27 6.89 -21.32
C GLU A 258 -5.76 6.98 -21.68
N ASN A 259 -6.06 7.04 -22.97
CA ASN A 259 -7.43 7.16 -23.45
C ASN A 259 -8.12 5.79 -23.57
N ASN A 260 -8.31 5.08 -22.46
CA ASN A 260 -8.95 3.76 -22.41
C ASN A 260 -9.90 3.63 -21.21
N ASP A 261 -10.72 2.59 -21.18
CA ASP A 261 -11.72 2.33 -20.16
C ASP A 261 -11.14 2.01 -18.77
N SER A 262 -9.84 1.79 -18.66
CA SER A 262 -9.14 1.54 -17.39
C SER A 262 -8.54 2.81 -16.78
N SER A 263 -8.67 3.96 -17.47
CA SER A 263 -8.07 5.23 -17.03
C SER A 263 -8.89 5.85 -15.92
N LEU A 264 -8.25 6.09 -14.78
CA LEU A 264 -8.86 6.79 -13.63
C LEU A 264 -8.61 8.29 -13.69
N SER A 265 -7.45 8.70 -14.19
CA SER A 265 -7.00 10.08 -14.12
C SER A 265 -7.87 11.05 -14.92
N THR A 266 -8.20 12.15 -14.27
CA THR A 266 -8.88 13.32 -14.85
C THR A 266 -7.91 14.49 -15.08
N PHE A 267 -6.61 14.26 -14.95
CA PHE A 267 -5.60 15.32 -15.03
C PHE A 267 -5.64 16.09 -16.35
N LEU A 268 -5.79 15.42 -17.47
CA LEU A 268 -5.88 16.08 -18.79
C LEU A 268 -7.08 17.00 -18.90
N GLN A 269 -8.19 16.69 -18.19
CA GLN A 269 -9.42 17.46 -18.17
C GLN A 269 -9.37 18.62 -17.18
N TYR A 270 -8.89 18.38 -15.96
CA TYR A 270 -9.02 19.33 -14.85
C TYR A 270 -7.69 19.92 -14.36
N GLY A 271 -6.54 19.39 -14.74
CA GLY A 271 -5.25 19.85 -14.21
C GLY A 271 -5.03 21.36 -14.39
N ASN A 272 -5.22 21.90 -15.60
CA ASN A 272 -5.09 23.35 -15.85
C ASN A 272 -6.17 24.16 -15.11
N PHE A 273 -7.39 23.64 -15.02
CA PHE A 273 -8.48 24.30 -14.30
C PHE A 273 -8.17 24.40 -12.80
N ILE A 274 -7.69 23.35 -12.17
CA ILE A 274 -7.32 23.36 -10.74
C ILE A 274 -6.12 24.31 -10.50
N ARG A 275 -5.18 24.39 -11.45
CA ARG A 275 -4.11 25.40 -11.39
C ARG A 275 -4.68 26.83 -11.43
N GLN A 276 -5.69 27.11 -12.26
CA GLN A 276 -6.38 28.40 -12.27
C GLN A 276 -7.06 28.68 -10.94
N LEU A 277 -7.83 27.71 -10.40
CA LEU A 277 -8.46 27.84 -9.09
C LEU A 277 -7.44 28.14 -7.98
N SER A 278 -6.25 27.58 -8.05
CA SER A 278 -5.21 27.83 -7.04
C SER A 278 -4.75 29.31 -7.04
N ASN A 279 -4.86 30.01 -8.15
CA ASN A 279 -4.64 31.45 -8.22
C ASN A 279 -5.87 32.26 -7.76
N GLU A 280 -7.07 31.87 -8.19
CA GLU A 280 -8.31 32.58 -7.85
C GLU A 280 -8.58 32.56 -6.34
N TYR A 281 -8.25 31.44 -5.66
CA TYR A 281 -8.44 31.27 -4.22
C TYR A 281 -7.16 31.53 -3.39
N GLN A 282 -6.14 32.18 -3.96
CA GLN A 282 -4.84 32.32 -3.31
C GLN A 282 -4.86 32.99 -1.94
N ASP A 283 -5.80 33.89 -1.67
CA ASP A 283 -5.90 34.60 -0.39
C ASP A 283 -6.54 33.71 0.71
N ARG A 284 -7.23 32.64 0.36
CA ARG A 284 -8.08 31.82 1.23
C ARG A 284 -7.63 30.39 1.36
N VAL A 285 -7.04 29.84 0.29
CA VAL A 285 -6.67 28.43 0.18
C VAL A 285 -5.21 28.29 -0.19
N GLN A 286 -4.49 27.47 0.55
CA GLN A 286 -3.15 26.99 0.21
C GLN A 286 -3.28 25.63 -0.45
N TRP A 287 -2.55 25.40 -1.53
CA TRP A 287 -2.66 24.18 -2.30
C TRP A 287 -1.39 23.32 -2.26
N SER A 288 -1.57 22.00 -2.21
CA SER A 288 -0.50 21.04 -2.46
C SER A 288 -0.82 20.19 -3.68
N PHE A 289 0.06 20.17 -4.66
CA PHE A 289 0.00 19.25 -5.79
C PHE A 289 0.78 17.98 -5.43
N LYS A 290 0.05 16.89 -5.28
CA LYS A 290 0.54 15.57 -4.92
C LYS A 290 0.32 14.56 -6.05
N PRO A 291 1.04 14.68 -7.19
CA PRO A 291 0.85 13.78 -8.32
C PRO A 291 1.34 12.38 -7.98
N HIS A 292 0.75 11.37 -8.63
CA HIS A 292 1.31 10.03 -8.63
C HIS A 292 2.76 10.06 -9.19
N PRO A 293 3.73 9.31 -8.62
CA PRO A 293 5.15 9.41 -8.99
C PRO A 293 5.45 9.32 -10.49
N ILE A 294 4.76 8.46 -11.23
CA ILE A 294 5.00 8.28 -12.68
C ILE A 294 4.15 9.21 -13.57
N LEU A 295 3.32 10.09 -13.01
CA LEU A 295 2.49 11.01 -13.81
C LEU A 295 3.36 11.96 -14.63
N LYS A 296 4.45 12.47 -14.05
CA LYS A 296 5.35 13.42 -14.75
C LYS A 296 5.93 12.81 -16.02
N GLU A 297 6.47 11.60 -15.92
CA GLU A 297 7.05 10.88 -17.06
C GLU A 297 6.02 10.67 -18.17
N LYS A 298 4.81 10.23 -17.81
CA LYS A 298 3.73 10.04 -18.77
C LYS A 298 3.28 11.33 -19.45
N LEU A 299 3.24 12.45 -18.71
CA LEU A 299 2.93 13.75 -19.30
C LEU A 299 4.04 14.23 -20.25
N CYS A 300 5.31 14.02 -19.90
CA CYS A 300 6.42 14.32 -20.81
C CYS A 300 6.30 13.54 -22.12
N ALA A 301 5.86 12.30 -22.08
CA ALA A 301 5.64 11.47 -23.25
C ALA A 301 4.29 11.73 -23.99
N HIS A 302 3.37 12.52 -23.38
CA HIS A 302 2.04 12.73 -23.95
C HIS A 302 2.08 13.79 -25.09
N PRO A 303 1.43 13.54 -26.25
CA PRO A 303 1.51 14.42 -27.44
C PRO A 303 1.11 15.87 -27.16
N ASP A 304 0.06 16.09 -26.38
CA ASP A 304 -0.48 17.44 -26.07
C ASP A 304 0.25 18.13 -24.91
N TRP A 305 1.12 17.44 -24.21
CA TRP A 305 1.86 17.99 -23.07
C TRP A 305 3.35 18.16 -23.36
N GLY A 306 4.07 17.09 -23.55
CA GLY A 306 5.52 17.12 -23.79
C GLY A 306 6.33 17.67 -22.61
N ASP A 307 7.65 17.66 -22.75
CA ASP A 307 8.57 18.04 -21.66
C ASP A 307 8.40 19.50 -21.21
N LYS A 308 8.30 20.45 -22.14
CA LYS A 308 8.25 21.88 -21.84
C LYS A 308 7.03 22.20 -20.97
N ARG A 309 5.84 21.88 -21.47
CA ARG A 309 4.57 22.17 -20.78
C ARG A 309 4.48 21.44 -19.43
N THR A 310 4.94 20.20 -19.37
CA THR A 310 4.97 19.41 -18.14
C THR A 310 5.88 20.06 -17.09
N ASN A 311 7.11 20.46 -17.49
CA ASN A 311 8.04 21.10 -16.57
C ASN A 311 7.52 22.47 -16.08
N GLU A 312 6.95 23.29 -16.95
CA GLU A 312 6.32 24.57 -16.58
C GLU A 312 5.17 24.38 -15.58
N TYR A 313 4.33 23.34 -15.79
CA TYR A 313 3.24 23.01 -14.87
C TYR A 313 3.75 22.59 -13.49
N TYR A 314 4.75 21.71 -13.42
CA TYR A 314 5.35 21.28 -12.15
C TYR A 314 6.12 22.40 -11.45
N GLN A 315 6.79 23.27 -12.22
CA GLN A 315 7.50 24.44 -11.72
C GLN A 315 6.55 25.43 -11.05
N TYR A 316 5.39 25.70 -11.64
CA TYR A 316 4.34 26.53 -11.04
C TYR A 316 4.02 26.07 -9.60
N TRP A 317 3.73 24.77 -9.40
CA TRP A 317 3.40 24.25 -8.08
C TRP A 317 4.57 24.33 -7.10
N ARG A 318 5.79 24.24 -7.57
CA ARG A 318 6.99 24.31 -6.73
C ARG A 318 7.29 25.74 -6.29
N GLU A 319 7.19 26.71 -7.18
CA GLU A 319 7.69 28.06 -7.00
C GLU A 319 6.65 29.06 -6.49
N ASN A 320 5.38 28.88 -6.82
CA ASN A 320 4.33 29.78 -6.35
C ASN A 320 4.27 29.77 -4.82
N PRO A 321 4.28 30.94 -4.15
CA PRO A 321 4.28 31.04 -2.69
C PRO A 321 3.09 30.37 -2.02
N ASN A 322 1.93 30.36 -2.69
CA ASN A 322 0.68 29.81 -2.18
C ASN A 322 0.49 28.32 -2.49
N THR A 323 1.39 27.72 -3.23
CA THR A 323 1.31 26.31 -3.61
C THR A 323 2.57 25.55 -3.22
N GLN A 324 2.49 24.24 -3.25
CA GLN A 324 3.66 23.36 -3.13
C GLN A 324 3.53 22.13 -4.02
N LEU A 325 4.67 21.62 -4.46
CA LEU A 325 4.80 20.34 -5.14
C LEU A 325 5.28 19.31 -4.10
N ASP A 326 4.47 18.30 -3.86
CA ASP A 326 4.80 17.22 -2.93
C ASP A 326 5.04 15.92 -3.67
N LEU A 327 6.30 15.45 -3.66
CA LEU A 327 6.74 14.19 -4.26
C LEU A 327 7.14 13.14 -3.21
N GLY A 328 7.03 13.49 -1.93
CA GLY A 328 7.40 12.65 -0.80
C GLY A 328 6.29 11.74 -0.26
N GLY A 329 6.42 11.35 0.99
CA GLY A 329 5.36 10.71 1.77
C GLY A 329 4.14 11.62 1.92
N TYR A 330 3.03 11.08 2.39
CA TYR A 330 1.79 11.87 2.48
C TYR A 330 1.14 11.85 3.87
N ASP A 331 1.72 11.17 4.83
CA ASP A 331 1.13 11.02 6.16
C ASP A 331 0.92 12.38 6.84
N ASP A 332 2.00 13.18 6.96
CA ASP A 332 1.92 14.52 7.54
C ASP A 332 1.11 15.48 6.66
N LEU A 333 1.21 15.33 5.33
CA LEU A 333 0.45 16.14 4.38
C LEU A 333 -1.07 15.94 4.57
N PHE A 334 -1.51 14.69 4.70
CA PHE A 334 -2.92 14.33 4.95
C PHE A 334 -3.37 14.81 6.33
N ASN A 335 -2.55 14.58 7.36
CA ASN A 335 -2.85 15.00 8.73
C ASN A 335 -3.01 16.52 8.87
N GLU A 336 -2.24 17.30 8.14
CA GLU A 336 -2.29 18.76 8.20
C GLU A 336 -3.24 19.41 7.16
N SER A 337 -3.80 18.65 6.20
CA SER A 337 -4.76 19.17 5.22
C SER A 337 -6.13 19.43 5.82
N ASP A 338 -6.94 20.27 5.15
CA ASP A 338 -8.37 20.43 5.44
C ASP A 338 -9.24 19.64 4.47
N ALA A 339 -8.75 19.37 3.23
CA ALA A 339 -9.48 18.60 2.23
C ALA A 339 -8.55 17.96 1.18
N LEU A 340 -9.11 16.97 0.47
CA LEU A 340 -8.44 16.27 -0.64
C LEU A 340 -9.33 16.31 -1.89
N ILE A 341 -8.75 16.66 -3.04
CA ILE A 341 -9.33 16.49 -4.38
C ILE A 341 -8.47 15.49 -5.14
N HIS A 342 -9.04 14.39 -5.59
CA HIS A 342 -8.27 13.31 -6.20
C HIS A 342 -9.08 12.43 -7.16
N ASP A 343 -8.38 11.60 -7.91
CA ASP A 343 -8.91 10.51 -8.73
C ASP A 343 -8.12 9.19 -8.50
N CYS A 344 -7.37 9.12 -7.41
CA CYS A 344 -6.54 7.99 -7.04
C CYS A 344 -7.32 6.98 -6.19
N SER A 345 -7.43 5.72 -6.65
CA SER A 345 -8.20 4.68 -5.95
C SER A 345 -7.66 4.33 -4.55
N SER A 346 -6.34 4.36 -4.35
CA SER A 346 -5.73 4.03 -3.05
C SER A 346 -6.07 5.05 -1.97
N PHE A 347 -6.21 6.33 -2.32
CA PHE A 347 -6.51 7.40 -1.37
C PHE A 347 -7.96 7.41 -0.89
N ILE A 348 -8.88 6.73 -1.60
CA ILE A 348 -10.28 6.60 -1.16
C ILE A 348 -10.35 6.09 0.28
N VAL A 349 -9.60 5.05 0.60
CA VAL A 349 -9.62 4.48 1.95
C VAL A 349 -8.62 5.19 2.88
N GLU A 350 -7.40 5.42 2.42
CA GLU A 350 -6.36 5.97 3.29
C GLU A 350 -6.71 7.38 3.81
N TYR A 351 -7.29 8.25 2.95
CA TYR A 351 -7.71 9.57 3.39
C TYR A 351 -8.96 9.57 4.30
N SER A 352 -9.83 8.56 4.18
CA SER A 352 -11.00 8.42 5.05
C SER A 352 -10.64 8.31 6.54
N PHE A 353 -9.45 7.79 6.86
CA PHE A 353 -8.94 7.75 8.24
C PHE A 353 -8.72 9.13 8.86
N THR A 354 -8.52 10.16 8.05
CA THR A 354 -8.43 11.55 8.55
C THR A 354 -9.78 12.12 8.96
N LYS A 355 -10.89 11.49 8.55
CA LYS A 355 -12.29 11.94 8.71
C LYS A 355 -12.56 13.32 8.09
N LYS A 356 -11.72 13.77 7.18
CA LYS A 356 -11.80 15.07 6.51
C LYS A 356 -12.52 14.97 5.16
N PRO A 357 -13.06 16.10 4.67
CA PRO A 357 -13.70 16.16 3.36
C PRO A 357 -12.80 15.70 2.22
N ALA A 358 -13.35 14.89 1.32
CA ALA A 358 -12.68 14.49 0.09
C ALA A 358 -13.63 14.55 -1.10
N LEU A 359 -13.11 15.02 -2.24
CA LEU A 359 -13.79 15.06 -3.51
C LEU A 359 -13.11 14.11 -4.50
N TYR A 360 -13.86 13.14 -5.01
CA TYR A 360 -13.38 12.27 -6.08
C TYR A 360 -13.77 12.80 -7.45
N LEU A 361 -12.80 12.99 -8.32
CA LEU A 361 -13.02 13.44 -9.69
C LEU A 361 -13.36 12.24 -10.58
N LEU A 362 -14.59 12.18 -11.07
CA LEU A 362 -15.04 11.09 -11.94
C LEU A 362 -14.52 11.27 -13.37
N ASN A 363 -13.81 10.26 -13.87
CA ASN A 363 -13.44 10.23 -15.27
C ASN A 363 -14.68 9.93 -16.12
N PRO A 364 -15.05 10.78 -17.12
CA PRO A 364 -16.23 10.57 -17.94
C PRO A 364 -16.27 9.23 -18.67
N LYS A 365 -15.10 8.64 -18.96
CA LYS A 365 -14.96 7.35 -19.64
C LYS A 365 -15.01 6.16 -18.71
N ASN A 366 -14.66 6.35 -17.44
CA ASN A 366 -14.66 5.30 -16.43
C ASN A 366 -15.41 5.77 -15.18
N ARG A 367 -16.74 5.89 -15.29
CA ARG A 367 -17.62 6.27 -14.19
C ARG A 367 -17.98 5.11 -13.27
N SER A 368 -17.62 3.90 -13.66
CA SER A 368 -18.00 2.72 -12.89
C SER A 368 -17.07 2.53 -11.69
N GLU A 369 -17.66 2.09 -10.58
CA GLU A 369 -16.92 1.69 -9.38
C GLU A 369 -16.28 0.30 -9.51
N SER A 370 -16.16 -0.20 -10.76
CA SER A 370 -15.66 -1.54 -11.06
C SER A 370 -14.21 -1.77 -10.64
N PHE A 371 -13.44 -0.68 -10.47
CA PHE A 371 -12.08 -0.76 -9.94
C PHE A 371 -12.01 -0.99 -8.42
N LEU A 372 -13.14 -0.90 -7.70
CA LEU A 372 -13.22 -1.13 -6.26
C LEU A 372 -13.80 -2.51 -5.95
N ASN A 373 -13.26 -3.16 -4.93
CA ASN A 373 -13.90 -4.33 -4.33
C ASN A 373 -15.03 -3.92 -3.38
N GLU A 374 -15.74 -4.87 -2.79
CA GLU A 374 -16.89 -4.59 -1.94
C GLU A 374 -16.56 -3.70 -0.72
N PHE A 375 -15.37 -3.83 -0.14
CA PHE A 375 -14.94 -2.93 0.92
C PHE A 375 -14.75 -1.50 0.41
N GLY A 376 -14.02 -1.34 -0.70
CA GLY A 376 -13.77 -0.04 -1.31
C GLY A 376 -15.06 0.66 -1.77
N LYS A 377 -16.02 -0.08 -2.33
CA LYS A 377 -17.34 0.44 -2.73
C LYS A 377 -18.11 1.03 -1.55
N LYS A 378 -18.18 0.31 -0.43
CA LYS A 378 -18.86 0.80 0.78
C LYS A 378 -18.25 2.08 1.35
N ILE A 379 -16.93 2.25 1.24
CA ILE A 379 -16.29 3.53 1.60
C ILE A 379 -16.66 4.61 0.60
N PHE A 380 -16.67 4.28 -0.69
CA PHE A 380 -16.87 5.22 -1.78
C PHE A 380 -18.33 5.69 -1.94
N GLU A 381 -19.32 4.94 -1.42
CA GLU A 381 -20.74 5.30 -1.46
C GLU A 381 -20.99 6.71 -0.93
N ASN A 382 -20.30 7.09 0.14
CA ASN A 382 -20.47 8.39 0.80
C ASN A 382 -19.46 9.45 0.36
N TYR A 383 -18.62 9.15 -0.64
CA TYR A 383 -17.70 10.12 -1.18
C TYR A 383 -18.41 11.19 -2.00
N LYS A 384 -18.04 12.46 -1.82
CA LYS A 384 -18.44 13.51 -2.78
C LYS A 384 -17.76 13.25 -4.12
N LYS A 385 -18.54 13.37 -5.18
CA LYS A 385 -18.09 13.08 -6.55
C LYS A 385 -18.26 14.32 -7.41
N ALA A 386 -17.25 14.66 -8.21
CA ALA A 386 -17.32 15.74 -9.19
C ALA A 386 -17.39 15.17 -10.61
N GLU A 387 -18.38 15.61 -11.36
CA GLU A 387 -18.54 15.29 -12.78
C GLU A 387 -18.20 16.48 -13.68
N CYS A 388 -18.15 17.69 -13.11
CA CYS A 388 -17.87 18.90 -13.84
C CYS A 388 -17.11 19.94 -13.00
N LYS A 389 -16.67 21.01 -13.64
CA LYS A 389 -15.94 22.12 -13.00
C LYS A 389 -16.74 22.81 -11.89
N LYS A 390 -18.07 22.91 -12.03
CA LYS A 390 -18.94 23.53 -11.02
C LYS A 390 -18.91 22.76 -9.70
N ASP A 391 -18.86 21.43 -9.74
CA ASP A 391 -18.79 20.60 -8.55
C ASP A 391 -17.49 20.82 -7.79
N ILE A 392 -16.37 21.02 -8.53
CA ILE A 392 -15.07 21.32 -7.95
C ILE A 392 -15.08 22.69 -7.26
N VAL A 393 -15.63 23.71 -7.92
CA VAL A 393 -15.77 25.06 -7.34
C VAL A 393 -16.64 25.03 -6.09
N SER A 394 -17.82 24.40 -6.17
CA SER A 394 -18.74 24.26 -5.03
C SER A 394 -18.05 23.58 -3.84
N PHE A 395 -17.25 22.53 -4.07
CA PHE A 395 -16.50 21.87 -3.01
C PHE A 395 -15.47 22.79 -2.35
N VAL A 396 -14.71 23.55 -3.15
CA VAL A 396 -13.73 24.52 -2.63
C VAL A 396 -14.41 25.61 -1.82
N ASP A 397 -15.53 26.15 -2.30
CA ASP A 397 -16.33 27.16 -1.59
C ASP A 397 -16.88 26.62 -0.27
N ASP A 398 -17.35 25.38 -0.23
CA ASP A 398 -17.86 24.76 0.98
C ASP A 398 -16.74 24.56 2.04
N ILE A 399 -15.53 24.18 1.62
CA ILE A 399 -14.36 24.08 2.51
C ILE A 399 -13.99 25.45 3.08
N PHE A 400 -14.04 26.50 2.23
CA PHE A 400 -13.74 27.84 2.67
C PHE A 400 -14.79 28.36 3.67
N ASN A 401 -16.09 28.15 3.41
CA ASN A 401 -17.21 28.63 4.23
C ASN A 401 -17.43 27.78 5.51
N GLU A 402 -16.50 26.90 5.87
CA GLU A 402 -16.57 26.08 7.09
C GLU A 402 -17.78 25.16 7.20
N LYS A 403 -18.38 24.81 6.08
CA LYS A 403 -19.50 23.84 6.02
C LYS A 403 -19.01 22.38 6.16
N GLU A 404 -17.91 22.18 6.88
CA GLU A 404 -17.24 20.88 7.02
C GLU A 404 -18.18 19.81 7.61
N SER A 405 -19.09 20.19 8.50
CA SER A 405 -20.09 19.26 9.07
C SER A 405 -21.04 18.67 8.03
N GLN A 406 -21.28 19.38 6.92
CA GLN A 406 -22.08 18.92 5.78
C GLN A 406 -21.25 18.16 4.75
N LEU A 407 -19.92 18.34 4.80
CA LEU A 407 -18.95 17.75 3.88
C LEU A 407 -18.29 16.50 4.46
N SER A 408 -18.38 16.28 5.79
CA SER A 408 -17.79 15.10 6.40
C SER A 408 -18.43 13.84 5.82
N ASN A 409 -17.60 12.95 5.28
CA ASN A 409 -18.01 11.64 4.78
C ASN A 409 -18.39 10.74 5.98
N LYS A 410 -19.53 11.04 6.66
CA LYS A 410 -20.05 10.15 7.69
C LYS A 410 -20.44 8.83 7.05
N ASN A 411 -19.62 7.83 7.26
CA ASN A 411 -19.82 6.50 6.72
C ASN A 411 -19.94 5.51 7.90
N SER A 412 -21.17 5.09 8.19
CA SER A 412 -21.45 4.17 9.30
C SER A 412 -20.70 2.84 9.18
N PHE A 413 -20.51 2.35 7.97
CA PHE A 413 -19.71 1.17 7.70
C PHE A 413 -18.23 1.40 8.09
N PHE A 414 -17.68 2.56 7.75
CA PHE A 414 -16.29 2.89 8.08
C PHE A 414 -16.10 3.11 9.59
N GLU A 415 -17.05 3.76 10.25
CA GLU A 415 -17.02 3.92 11.72
C GLU A 415 -17.07 2.54 12.40
N SER A 416 -17.98 1.64 12.00
CA SER A 416 -18.03 0.27 12.53
C SER A 416 -16.70 -0.49 12.29
N TYR A 417 -16.08 -0.30 11.14
CA TYR A 417 -14.78 -0.88 10.83
C TYR A 417 -13.68 -0.35 11.76
N LEU A 418 -13.68 0.97 12.05
CA LEU A 418 -12.74 1.57 13.00
C LEU A 418 -12.99 1.05 14.43
N ASP A 419 -14.25 0.97 14.86
CA ASP A 419 -14.61 0.47 16.18
C ASP A 419 -14.12 -0.96 16.40
N GLU A 420 -14.29 -1.82 15.42
CA GLU A 420 -13.88 -3.23 15.48
C GLU A 420 -12.37 -3.41 15.51
N LEU A 421 -11.66 -2.69 14.64
CA LEU A 421 -10.26 -3.00 14.37
C LEU A 421 -9.25 -2.03 14.98
N TYR A 422 -9.66 -0.85 15.49
CA TYR A 422 -8.69 0.15 15.93
C TYR A 422 -8.91 0.67 17.36
N ILE A 423 -10.14 0.66 17.89
CA ILE A 423 -10.40 1.29 19.19
C ILE A 423 -9.76 0.53 20.36
N LYS A 424 -9.93 -0.80 20.39
CA LYS A 424 -9.40 -1.61 21.51
C LYS A 424 -7.90 -1.78 21.51
N SER A 425 -7.32 -1.88 20.32
CA SER A 425 -5.89 -2.06 20.11
C SER A 425 -5.52 -1.67 18.68
N THR A 426 -4.36 -1.06 18.49
CA THR A 426 -3.90 -0.68 17.15
C THR A 426 -3.52 -1.92 16.33
N PRO A 427 -3.58 -1.86 14.99
CA PRO A 427 -3.12 -2.94 14.12
C PRO A 427 -1.71 -3.44 14.45
N SER A 428 -0.77 -2.52 14.68
CA SER A 428 0.61 -2.87 15.06
C SER A 428 0.68 -3.63 16.39
N GLN A 429 -0.13 -3.21 17.38
CA GLN A 429 -0.17 -3.90 18.67
C GLN A 429 -0.75 -5.30 18.54
N LYS A 430 -1.84 -5.46 17.78
CA LYS A 430 -2.43 -6.79 17.51
C LYS A 430 -1.43 -7.74 16.83
N ILE A 431 -0.60 -7.23 15.92
CA ILE A 431 0.46 -8.01 15.27
C ILE A 431 1.52 -8.46 16.30
N ILE A 432 1.96 -7.55 17.16
CA ILE A 432 2.92 -7.85 18.23
C ILE A 432 2.35 -8.90 19.18
N ASP A 433 1.11 -8.69 19.64
CA ASP A 433 0.44 -9.60 20.57
C ASP A 433 0.25 -11.01 19.95
N ASP A 434 -0.13 -11.12 18.66
CA ASP A 434 -0.21 -12.39 17.95
C ASP A 434 1.14 -13.11 17.89
N ILE A 435 2.22 -12.38 17.55
CA ILE A 435 3.58 -12.93 17.50
C ILE A 435 4.01 -13.43 18.90
N LYS A 436 3.83 -12.59 19.93
CA LYS A 436 4.20 -12.95 21.32
C LYS A 436 3.43 -14.17 21.82
N SER A 437 2.11 -14.22 21.56
CA SER A 437 1.28 -15.35 22.00
C SER A 437 1.71 -16.69 21.40
N GLU A 438 2.18 -16.68 20.14
CA GLU A 438 2.65 -17.90 19.45
C GLU A 438 4.06 -18.34 19.89
N ILE A 439 4.87 -17.43 20.40
CA ILE A 439 6.23 -17.75 20.87
C ILE A 439 6.19 -18.28 22.32
N THR A 440 5.24 -17.79 23.13
CA THR A 440 5.12 -18.20 24.55
C THR A 440 4.38 -19.52 24.74
N HIS A 441 3.55 -19.94 23.79
CA HIS A 441 2.84 -21.22 23.80
C HIS A 441 3.59 -22.31 23.02
#